data_14430d448d92dc96f907ba12bac3644a
#
_entry.id   14430d448d92dc96f907ba12bac3644a
#
_cell.length_a   1.000
_cell.length_b   1.000
_cell.length_c   1.000
_cell.angle_alpha   90.00
_cell.angle_beta   90.00
_cell.angle_gamma   90.00
#
_symmetry.space_group_name_H-M   'P 1'
#
loop_
_entity.id
_entity.type
_entity.pdbx_description
1 polymer ?
#
loop_
_entity_poly.entity_id
_entity_poly.type
_entity_poly.pdbx_seq_one_letter_code
_entity_poly.pdbx_strand_id
1 'polypeptide(L)'
;MMMIQEDTYKTIIGVAEGIYTEKRSKFIAIAIPVHTVEEIKQHLDIYQKKYYDARHVCYAYMLGHERKDFRANDNGEPSGTAGKPILGQINSNGLTDILIVVVRYFGGIKLGTSGLIVAYKAAAAEAIANATIIEKTVDDEIAVAFEYPFMNDVMRIVKEEEPEILEQSYDMDCLMKLRIRRSMMGKLRARLEKVETARIIEXPFWHYCWFNGVSGRLXLX
;
A
#
# COMPACT_ATOMS: atom_id res chain seq x y z
N MET A 1 -15.69 -1.75 24.54
CA MET A 1 -16.03 -1.86 23.10
C MET A 1 -14.71 -1.98 22.33
N MET A 2 -14.35 -3.20 21.95
CA MET A 2 -13.16 -3.42 21.12
C MET A 2 -13.42 -2.77 19.74
N MET A 3 -12.66 -1.77 19.41
CA MET A 3 -12.67 -1.25 18.05
C MET A 3 -12.18 -2.37 17.12
N ILE A 4 -13.05 -2.85 16.26
CA ILE A 4 -12.65 -3.77 15.19
C ILE A 4 -11.74 -2.94 14.30
N GLN A 5 -10.45 -3.12 14.43
CA GLN A 5 -9.47 -2.50 13.55
C GLN A 5 -9.73 -3.09 12.16
N GLU A 6 -10.15 -2.27 11.22
CA GLU A 6 -10.36 -2.74 9.84
C GLU A 6 -9.04 -3.31 9.32
N ASP A 7 -9.03 -4.61 9.09
CA ASP A 7 -7.86 -5.31 8.60
C ASP A 7 -7.94 -5.59 7.10
N THR A 8 -8.73 -4.77 6.40
CA THR A 8 -8.80 -4.77 4.93
C THR A 8 -8.68 -3.34 4.39
N TYR A 9 -8.24 -3.23 3.16
CA TYR A 9 -8.17 -1.98 2.43
C TYR A 9 -8.48 -2.19 0.95
N LYS A 10 -8.90 -1.12 0.28
CA LYS A 10 -9.24 -1.16 -1.15
C LYS A 10 -8.12 -0.56 -1.99
N THR A 11 -7.80 -1.25 -3.09
CA THR A 11 -6.84 -0.79 -4.08
C THR A 11 -7.32 -1.22 -5.47
N ILE A 12 -6.50 -1.00 -6.50
CA ILE A 12 -6.83 -1.40 -7.88
C ILE A 12 -5.84 -2.44 -8.40
N ILE A 13 -6.29 -3.25 -9.38
CA ILE A 13 -5.42 -4.14 -10.16
C ILE A 13 -5.25 -3.53 -11.55
N GLY A 14 -3.98 -3.40 -11.97
CA GLY A 14 -3.67 -2.93 -13.31
C GLY A 14 -3.92 -1.45 -13.50
N VAL A 15 -3.49 -0.95 -14.65
CA VAL A 15 -3.64 0.45 -15.02
C VAL A 15 -5.02 0.64 -15.68
N ALA A 16 -5.73 1.70 -15.28
CA ALA A 16 -7.01 2.06 -15.89
C ALA A 16 -6.95 3.52 -16.39
N GLU A 17 -7.61 3.79 -17.48
CA GLU A 17 -7.66 5.13 -18.06
C GLU A 17 -9.10 5.65 -18.11
N GLY A 18 -9.22 6.97 -17.97
CA GLY A 18 -10.48 7.68 -18.13
C GLY A 18 -10.26 8.96 -18.91
N ILE A 19 -11.24 9.39 -19.67
CA ILE A 19 -11.15 10.61 -20.48
C ILE A 19 -12.38 11.49 -20.18
N TYR A 20 -12.11 12.75 -19.93
CA TYR A 20 -13.16 13.77 -19.77
C TYR A 20 -12.85 14.94 -20.69
N THR A 21 -13.88 15.49 -21.31
CA THR A 21 -13.74 16.65 -22.21
C THR A 21 -14.68 17.76 -21.79
N GLU A 22 -14.15 18.98 -21.71
CA GLU A 22 -14.94 20.17 -21.36
C GLU A 22 -14.43 21.37 -22.14
N LYS A 23 -15.34 22.01 -22.88
CA LYS A 23 -15.03 23.22 -23.71
C LYS A 23 -13.76 22.99 -24.58
N ARG A 24 -13.72 21.88 -25.29
CA ARG A 24 -12.61 21.42 -26.15
C ARG A 24 -11.32 21.04 -25.37
N SER A 25 -11.21 21.32 -24.07
CA SER A 25 -10.08 20.82 -23.28
C SER A 25 -10.27 19.33 -23.04
N LYS A 26 -9.18 18.55 -23.20
CA LYS A 26 -9.17 17.10 -22.99
C LYS A 26 -8.37 16.78 -21.73
N PHE A 27 -8.95 15.98 -20.87
CA PHE A 27 -8.34 15.50 -19.63
C PHE A 27 -8.22 13.97 -19.74
N ILE A 28 -6.98 13.46 -19.67
CA ILE A 28 -6.68 12.02 -19.74
C ILE A 28 -6.20 11.63 -18.36
N ALA A 29 -6.99 10.84 -17.64
CA ALA A 29 -6.66 10.34 -16.32
C ALA A 29 -6.15 8.91 -16.41
N ILE A 30 -5.07 8.60 -15.68
CA ILE A 30 -4.47 7.27 -15.61
C ILE A 30 -4.38 6.90 -14.13
N ALA A 31 -5.09 5.86 -13.73
CA ALA A 31 -5.06 5.27 -12.39
C ALA A 31 -4.09 4.09 -12.41
N ILE A 32 -3.12 4.07 -11.50
CA ILE A 32 -1.97 3.17 -11.52
C ILE A 32 -1.81 2.59 -10.11
N PRO A 33 -1.76 1.24 -9.93
CA PRO A 33 -1.42 0.67 -8.63
C PRO A 33 0.07 0.92 -8.33
N VAL A 34 0.36 1.42 -7.13
CA VAL A 34 1.73 1.75 -6.67
C VAL A 34 1.85 1.43 -5.18
N HIS A 35 3.06 1.07 -4.74
CA HIS A 35 3.30 0.73 -3.33
C HIS A 35 4.37 1.61 -2.67
N THR A 36 5.17 2.32 -3.47
CA THR A 36 6.28 3.13 -2.95
C THR A 36 6.36 4.49 -3.64
N VAL A 37 6.98 5.45 -2.96
CA VAL A 37 7.26 6.78 -3.52
C VAL A 37 8.19 6.68 -4.74
N GLU A 38 9.07 5.68 -4.74
CA GLU A 38 10.00 5.42 -5.86
C GLU A 38 9.25 5.00 -7.12
N GLU A 39 8.28 4.08 -7.00
CA GLU A 39 7.40 3.70 -8.11
C GLU A 39 6.63 4.91 -8.65
N ILE A 40 6.12 5.75 -7.74
CA ILE A 40 5.40 6.98 -8.14
C ILE A 40 6.30 7.88 -8.98
N LYS A 41 7.54 8.12 -8.56
CA LYS A 41 8.50 8.95 -9.32
C LYS A 41 8.75 8.36 -10.71
N GLN A 42 8.95 7.05 -10.80
CA GLN A 42 9.16 6.37 -12.08
C GLN A 42 7.95 6.55 -13.02
N HIS A 43 6.73 6.35 -12.51
CA HIS A 43 5.52 6.55 -13.31
C HIS A 43 5.35 8.01 -13.75
N LEU A 44 5.62 8.97 -12.86
CA LEU A 44 5.54 10.39 -13.20
C LEU A 44 6.52 10.74 -14.33
N ASP A 45 7.76 10.25 -14.28
CA ASP A 45 8.76 10.45 -15.34
C ASP A 45 8.28 9.84 -16.67
N ILE A 46 7.71 8.63 -16.63
CA ILE A 46 7.17 7.96 -17.83
C ILE A 46 6.05 8.80 -18.45
N TYR A 47 5.09 9.25 -17.65
CA TYR A 47 3.94 9.99 -18.18
C TYR A 47 4.30 11.41 -18.58
N GLN A 48 5.25 12.06 -17.93
CA GLN A 48 5.78 13.37 -18.37
C GLN A 48 6.47 13.26 -19.73
N LYS A 49 7.24 12.19 -19.96
CA LYS A 49 7.89 11.93 -21.25
C LYS A 49 6.86 11.54 -22.33
N LYS A 50 5.90 10.69 -21.99
CA LYS A 50 4.84 10.24 -22.92
C LYS A 50 3.98 11.43 -23.41
N TYR A 51 3.69 12.36 -22.51
CA TYR A 51 2.85 13.53 -22.79
C TYR A 51 3.65 14.84 -22.72
N TYR A 52 4.85 14.83 -23.33
CA TYR A 52 5.80 15.96 -23.30
C TYR A 52 5.21 17.26 -23.87
N ASP A 53 4.22 17.14 -24.76
CA ASP A 53 3.51 18.25 -25.39
C ASP A 53 2.33 18.78 -24.56
N ALA A 54 1.99 18.11 -23.47
CA ALA A 54 0.94 18.57 -22.55
C ALA A 54 1.48 19.62 -21.59
N ARG A 55 0.72 20.67 -21.36
CA ARG A 55 1.13 21.77 -20.49
C ARG A 55 1.07 21.39 -19.00
N HIS A 56 0.13 20.52 -18.64
CA HIS A 56 -0.14 20.16 -17.24
C HIS A 56 -0.25 18.64 -17.09
N VAL A 57 0.55 18.06 -16.20
CA VAL A 57 0.53 16.65 -15.81
C VAL A 57 0.33 16.63 -14.29
N CYS A 58 -0.91 16.83 -13.87
CA CYS A 58 -1.30 16.92 -12.46
C CYS A 58 -1.47 15.52 -11.85
N TYR A 59 -1.28 15.38 -10.54
CA TYR A 59 -1.41 14.05 -9.94
C TYR A 59 -1.81 14.11 -8.47
N ALA A 60 -2.28 12.98 -7.97
CA ALA A 60 -2.37 12.70 -6.55
C ALA A 60 -2.15 11.22 -6.30
N TYR A 61 -1.65 10.90 -5.11
CA TYR A 61 -1.47 9.52 -4.68
C TYR A 61 -1.88 9.35 -3.22
N MET A 62 -2.11 8.09 -2.86
CA MET A 62 -2.36 7.62 -1.49
C MET A 62 -1.65 6.28 -1.33
N LEU A 63 -0.85 6.11 -0.26
CA LEU A 63 -0.09 4.89 0.03
C LEU A 63 -0.44 4.32 1.40
N GLY A 64 -0.34 3.00 1.48
CA GLY A 64 -0.47 2.22 2.71
C GLY A 64 -1.92 2.11 3.22
N HIS A 65 -2.18 1.05 3.95
CA HIS A 65 -3.53 0.79 4.49
C HIS A 65 -4.01 1.86 5.47
N GLU A 66 -3.07 2.54 6.18
CA GLU A 66 -3.40 3.62 7.11
C GLU A 66 -3.71 4.95 6.40
N ARG A 67 -3.37 5.07 5.11
CA ARG A 67 -3.66 6.22 4.25
C ARG A 67 -3.06 7.53 4.80
N LYS A 68 -1.89 7.43 5.46
CA LYS A 68 -1.18 8.58 6.06
C LYS A 68 -0.20 9.25 5.09
N ASP A 69 0.30 8.49 4.09
CA ASP A 69 1.21 9.01 3.08
C ASP A 69 0.44 9.34 1.80
N PHE A 70 0.26 10.62 1.55
CA PHE A 70 -0.45 11.10 0.37
C PHE A 70 0.13 12.43 -0.11
N ARG A 71 -0.09 12.71 -1.37
CA ARG A 71 0.30 14.00 -1.96
C ARG A 71 -0.63 14.36 -3.11
N ALA A 72 -0.82 15.67 -3.31
CA ALA A 72 -1.56 16.25 -4.42
C ALA A 72 -0.69 17.33 -5.07
N ASN A 73 -0.69 17.40 -6.42
CA ASN A 73 0.15 18.33 -7.17
C ASN A 73 -0.61 18.90 -8.36
N ASP A 74 -0.65 20.22 -8.45
CA ASP A 74 -1.38 20.94 -9.51
C ASP A 74 -0.54 21.18 -10.78
N ASN A 75 0.76 20.98 -10.75
CA ASN A 75 1.70 21.07 -11.90
C ASN A 75 1.39 22.29 -12.81
N GLY A 76 1.40 23.49 -12.23
CA GLY A 76 1.19 24.75 -12.94
C GLY A 76 -0.26 25.17 -13.17
N GLU A 77 -1.24 24.34 -12.80
CA GLU A 77 -2.63 24.81 -12.72
C GLU A 77 -2.80 25.71 -11.48
N PRO A 78 -3.83 26.53 -11.40
CA PRO A 78 -4.09 27.32 -10.18
C PRO A 78 -4.21 26.42 -8.95
N SER A 79 -3.66 26.88 -7.83
CA SER A 79 -3.56 26.10 -6.59
C SER A 79 -4.90 25.49 -6.19
N GLY A 80 -4.92 24.18 -5.95
CA GLY A 80 -6.07 23.42 -5.48
C GLY A 80 -7.11 23.09 -6.54
N THR A 81 -6.83 23.38 -7.83
CA THR A 81 -7.82 23.14 -8.90
C THR A 81 -7.67 21.78 -9.59
N ALA A 82 -6.54 21.10 -9.36
CA ALA A 82 -6.26 19.80 -10.01
C ALA A 82 -5.93 18.71 -8.99
N GLY A 83 -4.83 18.84 -8.27
CA GLY A 83 -4.37 17.79 -7.35
C GLY A 83 -5.36 17.47 -6.24
N LYS A 84 -5.95 18.49 -5.61
CA LYS A 84 -6.96 18.28 -4.54
C LYS A 84 -8.22 17.58 -5.06
N PRO A 85 -8.83 17.98 -6.20
CA PRO A 85 -9.95 17.23 -6.79
C PRO A 85 -9.61 15.76 -7.11
N ILE A 86 -8.39 15.48 -7.62
CA ILE A 86 -7.93 14.10 -7.88
C ILE A 86 -7.86 13.32 -6.56
N LEU A 87 -7.19 13.87 -5.54
CA LEU A 87 -7.08 13.24 -4.21
C LEU A 87 -8.46 13.03 -3.59
N GLY A 88 -9.37 13.96 -3.80
CA GLY A 88 -10.77 13.85 -3.36
C GLY A 88 -11.47 12.62 -3.92
N GLN A 89 -11.17 12.23 -5.19
CA GLN A 89 -11.73 11.02 -5.78
C GLN A 89 -11.12 9.75 -5.20
N ILE A 90 -9.82 9.74 -4.93
CA ILE A 90 -9.16 8.63 -4.23
C ILE A 90 -9.83 8.44 -2.85
N ASN A 91 -10.03 9.54 -2.12
CA ASN A 91 -10.63 9.52 -0.76
C ASN A 91 -12.08 9.05 -0.77
N SER A 92 -12.90 9.56 -1.70
CA SER A 92 -14.34 9.22 -1.75
C SER A 92 -14.59 7.74 -2.10
N ASN A 93 -13.63 7.09 -2.76
CA ASN A 93 -13.70 5.66 -3.07
C ASN A 93 -12.96 4.78 -2.04
N GLY A 94 -12.35 5.38 -1.01
CA GLY A 94 -11.64 4.65 0.03
C GLY A 94 -10.38 3.92 -0.46
N LEU A 95 -9.81 4.37 -1.59
CA LEU A 95 -8.68 3.69 -2.24
C LEU A 95 -7.35 4.10 -1.62
N THR A 96 -6.41 3.15 -1.58
CA THR A 96 -5.01 3.38 -1.25
C THR A 96 -4.11 2.56 -2.18
N ASP A 97 -2.81 2.75 -2.07
CA ASP A 97 -1.81 2.14 -2.97
C ASP A 97 -2.14 2.47 -4.43
N ILE A 98 -2.42 3.75 -4.67
CA ILE A 98 -2.87 4.24 -5.98
C ILE A 98 -2.24 5.61 -6.28
N LEU A 99 -1.82 5.78 -7.54
CA LEU A 99 -1.45 7.06 -8.14
C LEU A 99 -2.46 7.36 -9.24
N ILE A 100 -3.00 8.57 -9.27
CA ILE A 100 -3.78 9.05 -10.41
C ILE A 100 -3.05 10.24 -11.03
N VAL A 101 -2.70 10.10 -12.30
CA VAL A 101 -2.10 11.17 -13.13
C VAL A 101 -3.19 11.69 -14.06
N VAL A 102 -3.35 12.99 -14.16
CA VAL A 102 -4.30 13.62 -15.10
C VAL A 102 -3.54 14.60 -15.99
N VAL A 103 -3.51 14.28 -17.29
CA VAL A 103 -2.87 15.07 -18.34
C VAL A 103 -3.94 15.97 -18.97
N ARG A 104 -3.66 17.26 -19.09
CA ARG A 104 -4.59 18.22 -19.71
C ARG A 104 -4.03 18.80 -20.99
N TYR A 105 -4.84 18.73 -22.03
CA TYR A 105 -4.68 19.49 -23.28
C TYR A 105 -5.69 20.63 -23.32
N PHE A 106 -5.20 21.86 -23.46
CA PHE A 106 -6.03 23.07 -23.48
C PHE A 106 -6.80 23.19 -24.81
N GLY A 107 -8.09 23.40 -24.75
CA GLY A 107 -8.99 23.49 -25.92
C GLY A 107 -9.26 24.90 -26.43
N GLY A 108 -8.46 25.90 -26.01
CA GLY A 108 -8.63 27.29 -26.47
C GLY A 108 -9.60 28.10 -25.61
N ILE A 109 -10.44 27.49 -24.79
CA ILE A 109 -11.43 28.19 -23.96
C ILE A 109 -11.08 28.00 -22.47
N LYS A 110 -10.92 29.08 -21.75
CA LYS A 110 -10.62 29.04 -20.31
C LYS A 110 -11.83 28.49 -19.52
N LEU A 111 -11.56 27.53 -18.64
CA LEU A 111 -12.59 26.89 -17.80
C LEU A 111 -12.85 27.67 -16.49
N GLY A 112 -11.88 28.45 -16.05
CA GLY A 112 -11.89 29.06 -14.71
C GLY A 112 -11.59 28.04 -13.62
N THR A 113 -11.39 28.50 -12.41
CA THR A 113 -11.02 27.63 -11.28
C THR A 113 -12.09 26.58 -10.98
N SER A 114 -13.37 26.98 -10.97
CA SER A 114 -14.48 26.06 -10.72
C SER A 114 -14.60 24.99 -11.82
N GLY A 115 -14.43 25.38 -13.08
CA GLY A 115 -14.48 24.45 -14.21
C GLY A 115 -13.31 23.45 -14.20
N LEU A 116 -12.12 23.91 -13.80
CA LEU A 116 -10.96 23.02 -13.63
C LEU A 116 -11.22 21.97 -12.53
N ILE A 117 -11.72 22.38 -11.38
CA ILE A 117 -12.05 21.48 -10.28
C ILE A 117 -12.99 20.37 -10.76
N VAL A 118 -14.07 20.76 -11.46
CA VAL A 118 -15.05 19.80 -11.97
C VAL A 118 -14.39 18.85 -12.99
N ALA A 119 -13.58 19.39 -13.90
CA ALA A 119 -12.96 18.58 -14.96
C ALA A 119 -11.93 17.56 -14.41
N TYR A 120 -11.05 18.00 -13.51
CA TYR A 120 -10.06 17.10 -12.89
C TYR A 120 -10.75 16.02 -12.03
N LYS A 121 -11.79 16.41 -11.30
CA LYS A 121 -12.62 15.47 -10.51
C LYS A 121 -13.29 14.43 -11.43
N ALA A 122 -13.92 14.89 -12.53
CA ALA A 122 -14.64 14.01 -13.45
C ALA A 122 -13.67 13.04 -14.15
N ALA A 123 -12.51 13.53 -14.61
CA ALA A 123 -11.51 12.68 -15.26
C ALA A 123 -11.00 11.58 -14.29
N ALA A 124 -10.66 11.96 -13.05
CA ALA A 124 -10.21 10.99 -12.04
C ALA A 124 -11.30 9.98 -11.71
N ALA A 125 -12.56 10.42 -11.57
CA ALA A 125 -13.71 9.53 -11.34
C ALA A 125 -13.87 8.51 -12.47
N GLU A 126 -13.70 8.94 -13.72
CA GLU A 126 -13.81 8.06 -14.89
C GLU A 126 -12.71 6.99 -14.89
N ALA A 127 -11.46 7.37 -14.55
CA ALA A 127 -10.36 6.39 -14.46
C ALA A 127 -10.63 5.37 -13.34
N ILE A 128 -11.17 5.80 -12.19
CA ILE A 128 -11.53 4.90 -11.09
C ILE A 128 -12.70 3.98 -11.50
N ALA A 129 -13.71 4.53 -12.20
CA ALA A 129 -14.86 3.74 -12.67
C ALA A 129 -14.44 2.61 -13.63
N ASN A 130 -13.38 2.85 -14.41
CA ASN A 130 -12.83 1.87 -15.35
C ASN A 130 -11.82 0.91 -14.69
N ALA A 131 -11.45 1.15 -13.43
CA ALA A 131 -10.47 0.32 -12.71
C ALA A 131 -11.13 -0.91 -12.08
N THR A 132 -10.37 -1.99 -12.01
CA THR A 132 -10.78 -3.17 -11.23
C THR A 132 -10.38 -2.96 -9.78
N ILE A 133 -11.35 -2.64 -8.94
CA ILE A 133 -11.13 -2.43 -7.50
C ILE A 133 -11.15 -3.78 -6.80
N ILE A 134 -10.17 -4.02 -5.93
CA ILE A 134 -10.07 -5.22 -5.09
C ILE A 134 -9.92 -4.81 -3.63
N GLU A 135 -10.30 -5.72 -2.75
CA GLU A 135 -10.06 -5.62 -1.32
C GLU A 135 -8.89 -6.56 -0.95
N LYS A 136 -7.91 -6.04 -0.23
CA LYS A 136 -6.77 -6.80 0.29
C LYS A 136 -6.82 -6.82 1.81
N THR A 137 -6.24 -7.87 2.42
CA THR A 137 -6.04 -7.94 3.88
C THR A 137 -4.83 -7.12 4.29
N VAL A 138 -4.88 -6.64 5.52
CA VAL A 138 -3.69 -6.09 6.20
C VAL A 138 -3.06 -7.25 6.95
N ASP A 139 -1.87 -7.63 6.56
CA ASP A 139 -1.14 -8.74 7.16
C ASP A 139 -0.01 -8.20 8.03
N ASP A 140 0.24 -8.84 9.17
CA ASP A 140 1.36 -8.55 10.05
C ASP A 140 2.32 -9.74 10.06
N GLU A 141 3.58 -9.46 10.42
CA GLU A 141 4.63 -10.47 10.49
C GLU A 141 5.03 -10.72 11.94
N ILE A 142 5.36 -11.96 12.26
CA ILE A 142 5.86 -12.38 13.56
C ILE A 142 7.03 -13.33 13.34
N ALA A 143 8.09 -13.16 14.14
CA ALA A 143 9.22 -14.08 14.15
C ALA A 143 9.25 -14.82 15.47
N VAL A 144 9.52 -16.13 15.43
CA VAL A 144 9.60 -16.99 16.60
C VAL A 144 10.88 -17.83 16.57
N ALA A 145 11.60 -17.87 17.71
CA ALA A 145 12.71 -18.79 17.94
C ALA A 145 12.25 -19.87 18.92
N PHE A 146 12.68 -21.10 18.71
CA PHE A 146 12.34 -22.24 19.59
C PHE A 146 13.37 -23.35 19.46
N GLU A 147 13.46 -24.21 20.47
CA GLU A 147 14.37 -25.36 20.44
C GLU A 147 13.78 -26.50 19.61
N TYR A 148 14.65 -27.24 18.90
CA TYR A 148 14.27 -28.33 17.98
C TYR A 148 13.29 -29.35 18.57
N PRO A 149 13.40 -29.80 19.87
CA PRO A 149 12.42 -30.75 20.42
C PRO A 149 10.97 -30.28 20.39
N PHE A 150 10.74 -28.95 20.32
CA PHE A 150 9.40 -28.35 20.30
C PHE A 150 8.88 -28.08 18.87
N MET A 151 9.61 -28.53 17.85
CA MET A 151 9.24 -28.38 16.44
C MET A 151 7.80 -28.83 16.17
N ASN A 152 7.42 -30.01 16.68
CA ASN A 152 6.09 -30.59 16.44
C ASN A 152 4.97 -29.70 17.01
N ASP A 153 5.20 -29.07 18.17
CA ASP A 153 4.21 -28.19 18.79
C ASP A 153 4.04 -26.91 18.00
N VAL A 154 5.15 -26.30 17.55
CA VAL A 154 5.12 -25.09 16.70
C VAL A 154 4.45 -25.42 15.35
N MET A 155 4.83 -26.53 14.69
CA MET A 155 4.27 -26.91 13.41
C MET A 155 2.78 -27.25 13.48
N ARG A 156 2.30 -27.79 14.63
CA ARG A 156 0.87 -27.99 14.85
C ARG A 156 0.13 -26.64 14.88
N ILE A 157 0.69 -25.64 15.57
CA ILE A 157 0.10 -24.29 15.61
C ILE A 157 0.08 -23.67 14.21
N VAL A 158 1.19 -23.76 13.46
CA VAL A 158 1.30 -23.27 12.08
C VAL A 158 0.25 -23.95 11.19
N LYS A 159 0.08 -25.27 11.31
CA LYS A 159 -0.91 -26.00 10.52
C LYS A 159 -2.35 -25.61 10.86
N GLU A 160 -2.65 -25.31 12.12
CA GLU A 160 -4.01 -24.96 12.57
C GLU A 160 -4.38 -23.50 12.31
N GLU A 161 -3.41 -22.57 12.39
CA GLU A 161 -3.65 -21.14 12.17
C GLU A 161 -3.35 -20.71 10.73
N GLU A 162 -2.66 -21.55 9.96
CA GLU A 162 -2.36 -21.37 8.53
C GLU A 162 -1.68 -20.05 8.17
N PRO A 163 -0.67 -19.55 8.96
CA PRO A 163 0.10 -18.40 8.50
C PRO A 163 0.95 -18.77 7.30
N GLU A 164 1.28 -17.76 6.48
CA GLU A 164 2.29 -17.91 5.43
C GLU A 164 3.68 -17.99 6.09
N ILE A 165 4.47 -19.02 5.76
CA ILE A 165 5.85 -19.13 6.21
C ILE A 165 6.73 -18.35 5.22
N LEU A 166 7.32 -17.23 5.69
CA LEU A 166 8.17 -16.39 4.87
C LEU A 166 9.61 -16.90 4.85
N GLU A 167 10.11 -17.27 6.02
CA GLU A 167 11.49 -17.75 6.19
C GLU A 167 11.51 -18.78 7.32
N GLN A 168 12.41 -19.76 7.21
CA GLN A 168 12.60 -20.77 8.26
C GLN A 168 14.05 -21.26 8.24
N SER A 169 14.58 -21.53 9.43
CA SER A 169 15.90 -22.12 9.63
C SER A 169 15.83 -23.15 10.74
N TYR A 170 16.47 -24.26 10.54
CA TYR A 170 16.47 -25.40 11.47
C TYR A 170 17.92 -25.76 11.82
N ASP A 171 18.49 -24.94 12.71
CA ASP A 171 19.80 -25.23 13.26
C ASP A 171 19.64 -25.63 14.75
N MET A 172 20.63 -25.39 15.60
CA MET A 172 20.52 -25.68 17.02
C MET A 172 19.34 -24.95 17.67
N ASP A 173 19.13 -23.71 17.27
CA ASP A 173 17.88 -22.98 17.52
C ASP A 173 17.09 -22.86 16.21
N CYS A 174 15.84 -23.24 16.23
CA CYS A 174 14.94 -23.08 15.08
C CYS A 174 14.39 -21.67 15.03
N LEU A 175 14.39 -21.07 13.86
CA LEU A 175 13.85 -19.73 13.61
C LEU A 175 12.77 -19.83 12.53
N MET A 176 11.66 -19.14 12.75
CA MET A 176 10.56 -19.12 11.77
C MET A 176 9.96 -17.72 11.71
N LYS A 177 9.81 -17.19 10.49
CA LYS A 177 9.14 -15.90 10.21
C LYS A 177 7.81 -16.20 9.52
N LEU A 178 6.74 -15.73 10.12
CA LEU A 178 5.37 -16.02 9.71
C LEU A 178 4.63 -14.71 9.39
N ARG A 179 3.75 -14.77 8.40
CA ARG A 179 2.84 -13.67 8.04
C ARG A 179 1.41 -14.15 8.18
N ILE A 180 0.58 -13.36 8.81
CA ILE A 180 -0.84 -13.69 9.00
C ILE A 180 -1.67 -12.42 9.02
N ARG A 181 -2.93 -12.54 8.64
CA ARG A 181 -3.91 -11.45 8.70
C ARG A 181 -3.90 -10.81 10.11
N ARG A 182 -3.85 -9.47 10.15
CA ARG A 182 -3.73 -8.68 11.39
C ARG A 182 -4.70 -9.12 12.49
N SER A 183 -5.98 -9.37 12.13
CA SER A 183 -6.99 -9.81 13.11
C SER A 183 -6.69 -11.18 13.74
N MET A 184 -5.87 -12.00 13.09
CA MET A 184 -5.48 -13.33 13.57
C MET A 184 -4.17 -13.32 14.36
N MET A 185 -3.38 -12.24 14.25
CA MET A 185 -2.03 -12.13 14.85
C MET A 185 -2.06 -12.37 16.38
N GLY A 186 -3.04 -11.77 17.07
CA GLY A 186 -3.16 -11.95 18.54
C GLY A 186 -3.35 -13.40 18.96
N LYS A 187 -4.15 -14.14 18.18
CA LYS A 187 -4.40 -15.57 18.45
C LYS A 187 -3.13 -16.40 18.20
N LEU A 188 -2.47 -16.16 17.06
CA LEU A 188 -1.23 -16.87 16.69
C LEU A 188 -0.15 -16.62 17.75
N ARG A 189 0.08 -15.36 18.11
CA ARG A 189 1.07 -14.97 19.14
C ARG A 189 0.80 -15.69 20.46
N ALA A 190 -0.43 -15.60 20.97
CA ALA A 190 -0.82 -16.22 22.27
C ALA A 190 -0.65 -17.75 22.29
N ARG A 191 -0.75 -18.40 21.12
CA ARG A 191 -0.53 -19.84 20.99
C ARG A 191 0.96 -20.18 20.95
N LEU A 192 1.76 -19.43 20.20
CA LEU A 192 3.21 -19.63 20.11
C LEU A 192 3.87 -19.41 21.50
N GLU A 193 3.45 -18.38 22.23
CA GLU A 193 3.98 -18.07 23.56
C GLU A 193 3.69 -19.18 24.62
N LYS A 194 2.77 -20.11 24.35
CA LYS A 194 2.51 -21.25 25.23
C LYS A 194 3.47 -22.42 25.01
N VAL A 195 4.23 -22.41 23.92
CA VAL A 195 5.26 -23.44 23.69
C VAL A 195 6.45 -23.11 24.59
N GLU A 196 6.90 -24.05 25.39
CA GLU A 196 7.82 -23.87 26.54
C GLU A 196 9.09 -23.06 26.19
N THR A 197 9.71 -23.31 25.04
CA THR A 197 10.96 -22.63 24.65
C THR A 197 10.76 -21.54 23.60
N ALA A 198 9.52 -21.33 23.15
CA ALA A 198 9.26 -20.36 22.09
C ALA A 198 9.40 -18.92 22.60
N ARG A 199 10.13 -18.12 21.85
CA ARG A 199 10.36 -16.70 22.14
C ARG A 199 10.02 -15.88 20.89
N ILE A 200 9.16 -14.91 21.05
CA ILE A 200 8.82 -13.97 19.99
C ILE A 200 9.99 -13.00 19.82
N ILE A 201 10.47 -12.82 18.58
CA ILE A 201 11.56 -11.91 18.22
C ILE A 201 10.95 -10.67 17.57
N GLU A 202 11.23 -9.50 18.12
CA GLU A 202 10.80 -8.21 17.56
C GLU A 202 11.56 -7.88 16.26
N UNK A 203 10.90 -7.46 15.58
CA UNK A 203 11.31 -7.23 14.36
C UNK A 203 12.56 -6.72 14.12
N PRO A 204 12.97 -5.55 14.52
CA PRO A 204 14.29 -5.14 14.05
C PRO A 204 15.43 -6.15 14.35
N PHE A 205 15.25 -7.00 15.29
CA PHE A 205 16.29 -7.99 15.67
C PHE A 205 16.29 -9.26 14.80
N TRP A 206 15.31 -9.46 13.94
CA TRP A 206 15.21 -10.65 13.08
C TRP A 206 16.44 -10.80 12.16
N HIS A 207 16.83 -9.75 11.46
CA HIS A 207 18.00 -9.79 10.57
C HIS A 207 19.29 -10.12 11.33
N TYR A 208 19.41 -9.62 12.55
CA TYR A 208 20.58 -9.88 13.39
C TYR A 208 20.67 -11.37 13.79
N CYS A 209 19.55 -11.95 14.20
CA CYS A 209 19.48 -13.37 14.57
C CYS A 209 19.72 -14.30 13.38
N TRP A 210 19.20 -13.93 12.20
CA TRP A 210 19.36 -14.72 10.99
C TRP A 210 20.82 -14.84 10.52
N PHE A 211 21.59 -13.74 10.63
CA PHE A 211 22.97 -13.72 10.17
C PHE A 211 23.99 -14.21 11.19
N ASN A 212 23.68 -14.14 12.49
CA ASN A 212 24.67 -14.41 13.56
C ASN A 212 24.34 -15.63 14.42
N GLY A 213 23.22 -16.30 14.19
CA GLY A 213 22.74 -17.38 15.07
C GLY A 213 22.24 -16.86 16.42
N VAL A 214 21.36 -17.59 17.07
CA VAL A 214 20.76 -17.17 18.36
C VAL A 214 21.72 -17.32 19.56
N SER A 215 22.97 -17.75 19.34
CA SER A 215 23.94 -18.05 20.40
C SER A 215 24.55 -16.81 21.10
N GLY A 216 24.14 -15.59 20.72
CA GLY A 216 24.49 -14.39 21.49
C GLY A 216 23.58 -14.25 22.70
N ARG A 217 24.07 -14.50 23.93
CA ARG A 217 23.35 -14.15 25.18
C ARG A 217 22.96 -12.67 25.13
N LEU A 218 21.67 -12.41 25.07
CA LEU A 218 21.16 -11.06 25.28
C LEU A 218 21.40 -10.66 26.73
N UNK A 219 22.30 -9.97 27.05
CA UNK A 219 22.53 -9.51 28.18
C UNK A 219 21.74 -8.42 28.35
N LEU A 220 20.99 -8.71 28.94
CA LEU A 220 20.17 -7.65 29.47
C LEU A 220 20.95 -6.76 30.44
N UNK A 221 21.09 -5.91 30.06
CA UNK A 221 21.64 -4.97 30.91
C UNK A 221 20.88 -3.81 31.00
#